data_878ef68fa2a4fd1a20629c658db95df4
#
_entry.id   878ef68fa2a4fd1a20629c658db95df4
#
_cell.length_a   1.000
_cell.length_b   1.000
_cell.length_c   1.000
_cell.angle_alpha   90.00
_cell.angle_beta   90.00
_cell.angle_gamma   90.00
#
_symmetry.space_group_name_H-M   'P 1'
#
loop_
_entity.id
_entity.type
_entity.pdbx_description
1 polymer ?
#
loop_
_entity_poly.entity_id
_entity_poly.type
_entity_poly.pdbx_seq_one_letter_code
_entity_poly.pdbx_strand_id
1 'polypeptide(L)'
;MPETHSPARPSAPPAVQQGKRTFLQDLVGLATAFGLTAAAAPAAALTLPGTTQPPRRPGMEGKRFGMLVDIRKCIGCQACTVSCSVENLPPIGQFRTTVLQYEIDKPDGSMPAMVSLPRLCNHCEEPPCVPVCPVQATFQRTDGIVLVDNERCVGCGYCVQACPYDARFINHETQTADKCTFCEHRLDVGLLPACVESCVGGARVIGDLNDPGSEINRRMAAHTEGVKVLKPDMKTEPRVFYIGLPDEFVHGVAGQASVRLVSDH
;
A
#
# COMPACT_ATOMS: atom_id res chain seq x y z
N MET A 1 -9.31 -15.43 58.25
CA MET A 1 -8.05 -15.18 57.53
C MET A 1 -7.84 -16.34 56.57
N PRO A 2 -8.01 -16.17 55.26
CA PRO A 2 -7.59 -17.18 54.29
C PRO A 2 -6.22 -16.80 53.69
N GLU A 3 -5.39 -17.81 53.62
CA GLU A 3 -4.02 -17.74 53.09
C GLU A 3 -3.97 -17.47 51.59
N THR A 4 -3.10 -16.55 51.20
CA THR A 4 -2.83 -16.19 49.79
C THR A 4 -1.82 -17.17 49.21
N HIS A 5 -2.27 -18.06 48.32
CA HIS A 5 -1.39 -18.85 47.45
C HIS A 5 -0.87 -17.97 46.29
N SER A 6 0.43 -17.72 46.32
CA SER A 6 1.18 -17.14 45.18
C SER A 6 1.48 -18.24 44.14
N PRO A 7 1.19 -18.06 42.82
CA PRO A 7 1.58 -19.06 41.82
C PRO A 7 3.07 -18.99 41.49
N ALA A 8 3.70 -20.17 41.48
CA ALA A 8 5.11 -20.36 41.12
C ALA A 8 5.39 -19.98 39.68
N ARG A 9 6.53 -19.31 39.43
CA ARG A 9 7.04 -19.01 38.08
C ARG A 9 7.39 -20.31 37.34
N PRO A 10 7.06 -20.41 36.02
CA PRO A 10 7.51 -21.54 35.22
C PRO A 10 9.03 -21.46 34.99
N SER A 11 9.70 -22.60 35.09
CA SER A 11 11.13 -22.81 34.87
C SER A 11 11.51 -22.60 33.41
N ALA A 12 12.68 -21.98 33.14
CA ALA A 12 13.24 -21.74 31.81
C ALA A 12 13.47 -23.04 31.03
N PRO A 13 13.27 -23.05 29.72
CA PRO A 13 13.53 -24.23 28.88
C PRO A 13 15.05 -24.48 28.75
N PRO A 14 15.47 -25.76 28.56
CA PRO A 14 16.87 -26.12 28.46
C PRO A 14 17.54 -25.62 27.18
N ALA A 15 18.82 -25.27 27.30
CA ALA A 15 19.69 -24.75 26.24
C ALA A 15 19.93 -25.79 25.13
N VAL A 16 19.30 -25.59 23.98
CA VAL A 16 19.56 -26.34 22.73
C VAL A 16 20.08 -25.37 21.69
N GLN A 17 21.32 -24.92 21.81
CA GLN A 17 21.96 -24.09 20.77
C GLN A 17 23.49 -24.23 20.60
N GLN A 18 24.14 -25.19 21.23
CA GLN A 18 25.59 -25.36 21.02
C GLN A 18 26.00 -26.30 19.86
N GLY A 19 25.12 -27.18 19.41
CA GLY A 19 25.45 -28.17 18.36
C GLY A 19 25.50 -27.64 16.92
N LYS A 20 24.85 -26.51 16.61
CA LYS A 20 24.78 -26.00 15.22
C LYS A 20 25.98 -25.13 14.81
N ARG A 21 26.66 -24.51 15.75
CA ARG A 21 27.84 -23.66 15.48
C ARG A 21 29.11 -24.49 15.22
N THR A 22 29.29 -25.59 15.92
CA THR A 22 30.43 -26.50 15.73
C THR A 22 30.36 -27.21 14.38
N PHE A 23 29.18 -27.67 13.94
CA PHE A 23 29.01 -28.33 12.65
C PHE A 23 29.41 -27.45 11.46
N LEU A 24 29.07 -26.16 11.49
CA LEU A 24 29.44 -25.20 10.42
C LEU A 24 30.94 -24.86 10.44
N GLN A 25 31.57 -24.81 11.62
CA GLN A 25 33.02 -24.58 11.76
C GLN A 25 33.83 -25.77 11.27
N ASP A 26 33.38 -27.00 11.53
CA ASP A 26 34.02 -28.22 11.06
C ASP A 26 33.92 -28.38 9.53
N LEU A 27 32.80 -27.96 8.91
CA LEU A 27 32.64 -27.94 7.45
C LEU A 27 33.58 -26.95 6.76
N VAL A 28 33.81 -25.78 7.33
CA VAL A 28 34.74 -24.77 6.81
C VAL A 28 36.19 -25.26 6.97
N GLY A 29 36.50 -25.92 8.08
CA GLY A 29 37.83 -26.52 8.32
C GLY A 29 38.15 -27.65 7.33
N LEU A 30 37.19 -28.46 6.93
CA LEU A 30 37.39 -29.55 5.95
C LEU A 30 37.61 -29.01 4.53
N ALA A 31 36.96 -27.90 4.14
CA ALA A 31 37.10 -27.27 2.83
C ALA A 31 38.52 -26.68 2.61
N THR A 32 39.12 -26.14 3.68
CA THR A 32 40.51 -25.63 3.63
C THR A 32 41.57 -26.72 3.59
N ALA A 33 41.30 -27.90 4.19
CA ALA A 33 42.22 -29.05 4.18
C ALA A 33 42.36 -29.71 2.81
N PHE A 34 41.34 -29.58 1.93
CA PHE A 34 41.36 -30.13 0.58
C PHE A 34 41.80 -29.15 -0.52
N GLY A 35 42.36 -27.97 -0.18
CA GLY A 35 42.92 -27.05 -1.16
C GLY A 35 41.93 -26.46 -2.15
N LEU A 36 40.63 -26.46 -1.83
CA LEU A 36 39.61 -25.78 -2.61
C LEU A 36 39.64 -24.28 -2.32
N THR A 37 40.59 -23.57 -2.95
CA THR A 37 40.54 -22.12 -3.05
C THR A 37 39.37 -21.77 -3.99
N ALA A 38 38.22 -21.48 -3.44
CA ALA A 38 37.15 -20.87 -4.20
C ALA A 38 37.64 -19.49 -4.65
N ALA A 39 38.04 -19.37 -5.92
CA ALA A 39 38.16 -18.09 -6.56
C ALA A 39 36.79 -17.40 -6.42
N ALA A 40 36.77 -16.25 -5.72
CA ALA A 40 35.56 -15.44 -5.63
C ALA A 40 35.22 -14.95 -7.04
N ALA A 41 34.40 -15.72 -7.74
CA ALA A 41 33.73 -15.21 -8.94
C ALA A 41 32.91 -14.00 -8.51
N PRO A 42 32.94 -12.87 -9.28
CA PRO A 42 32.06 -11.75 -8.98
C PRO A 42 30.63 -12.32 -8.92
N ALA A 43 29.95 -12.04 -7.83
CA ALA A 43 28.54 -12.42 -7.67
C ALA A 43 27.76 -11.74 -8.78
N ALA A 44 27.60 -12.42 -9.90
CA ALA A 44 26.60 -12.06 -10.87
C ALA A 44 25.28 -12.12 -10.11
N ALA A 45 24.64 -10.96 -9.95
CA ALA A 45 23.34 -10.87 -9.32
C ALA A 45 22.45 -11.85 -10.05
N LEU A 46 22.06 -12.94 -9.38
CA LEU A 46 21.11 -13.91 -9.89
C LEU A 46 19.79 -13.14 -9.95
N THR A 47 19.48 -12.56 -11.10
CA THR A 47 18.17 -11.96 -11.38
C THR A 47 17.21 -13.15 -11.50
N LEU A 48 16.44 -13.38 -10.43
CA LEU A 48 15.38 -14.39 -10.46
C LEU A 48 14.41 -14.05 -11.60
N PRO A 49 14.08 -15.01 -12.46
CA PRO A 49 13.07 -14.80 -13.49
C PRO A 49 11.76 -14.44 -12.79
N GLY A 50 11.16 -13.28 -13.12
CA GLY A 50 9.92 -12.78 -12.53
C GLY A 50 10.04 -11.50 -11.70
N THR A 51 11.25 -10.92 -11.50
CA THR A 51 11.44 -9.66 -10.76
C THR A 51 11.39 -8.41 -11.66
N THR A 52 11.38 -8.56 -12.97
CA THR A 52 11.24 -7.44 -13.91
C THR A 52 9.78 -7.09 -14.14
N GLN A 53 9.46 -5.79 -14.07
CA GLN A 53 8.11 -5.31 -14.41
C GLN A 53 7.78 -5.69 -15.86
N PRO A 54 6.63 -6.31 -16.13
CA PRO A 54 6.21 -6.57 -17.49
C PRO A 54 5.96 -5.27 -18.25
N PRO A 55 6.02 -5.28 -19.60
CA PRO A 55 5.77 -4.10 -20.41
C PRO A 55 4.42 -3.46 -20.11
N ARG A 56 4.38 -2.13 -20.05
CA ARG A 56 3.14 -1.37 -19.83
C ARG A 56 2.21 -1.53 -21.04
N ARG A 57 0.90 -1.64 -20.76
CA ARG A 57 -0.11 -1.64 -21.83
C ARG A 57 -0.46 -0.20 -22.21
N PRO A 58 -1.01 0.04 -23.43
CA PRO A 58 -1.41 1.38 -23.87
C PRO A 58 -2.37 2.06 -22.88
N GLY A 59 -2.19 3.35 -22.70
CA GLY A 59 -3.02 4.27 -21.93
C GLY A 59 -3.07 5.62 -22.62
N MET A 60 -3.46 6.68 -21.92
CA MET A 60 -3.46 8.04 -22.48
C MET A 60 -2.02 8.51 -22.72
N GLU A 61 -1.71 8.79 -23.98
CA GLU A 61 -0.35 9.18 -24.39
C GLU A 61 0.07 10.50 -23.73
N GLY A 62 1.32 10.57 -23.27
CA GLY A 62 1.88 11.76 -22.64
C GLY A 62 1.33 12.07 -21.25
N LYS A 63 0.32 11.36 -20.77
CA LYS A 63 -0.27 11.56 -19.44
C LYS A 63 0.40 10.71 -18.37
N ARG A 64 0.33 11.20 -17.14
CA ARG A 64 0.74 10.48 -15.93
C ARG A 64 -0.19 10.86 -14.78
N PHE A 65 -1.17 10.01 -14.51
CA PHE A 65 -2.18 10.33 -13.50
C PHE A 65 -1.68 10.11 -12.08
N GLY A 66 -2.06 11.05 -11.20
CA GLY A 66 -1.89 10.96 -9.76
C GLY A 66 -3.08 11.57 -9.04
N MET A 67 -3.25 11.22 -7.77
CA MET A 67 -4.30 11.77 -6.91
C MET A 67 -3.68 12.45 -5.70
N LEU A 68 -4.20 13.62 -5.34
CA LEU A 68 -3.88 14.34 -4.11
C LEU A 68 -5.08 14.29 -3.16
N VAL A 69 -4.82 13.99 -1.90
CA VAL A 69 -5.81 13.97 -0.81
C VAL A 69 -5.38 14.95 0.27
N ASP A 70 -6.10 16.04 0.44
CA ASP A 70 -5.91 16.98 1.55
C ASP A 70 -6.74 16.52 2.75
N ILE A 71 -6.09 15.86 3.71
CA ILE A 71 -6.75 15.30 4.89
C ILE A 71 -7.42 16.39 5.73
N ARG A 72 -6.87 17.60 5.76
CA ARG A 72 -7.39 18.73 6.53
C ARG A 72 -8.79 19.16 6.05
N LYS A 73 -9.13 18.85 4.80
CA LYS A 73 -10.43 19.10 4.17
C LYS A 73 -11.38 17.90 4.22
N CYS A 74 -10.86 16.73 4.63
CA CYS A 74 -11.68 15.53 4.70
C CYS A 74 -12.51 15.55 5.98
N ILE A 75 -13.83 15.59 5.83
CA ILE A 75 -14.80 15.59 6.94
C ILE A 75 -15.34 14.18 7.28
N GLY A 76 -14.80 13.13 6.66
CA GLY A 76 -15.23 11.75 6.93
C GLY A 76 -16.62 11.38 6.41
N CYS A 77 -17.22 12.17 5.51
CA CYS A 77 -18.64 12.03 5.08
C CYS A 77 -18.96 10.78 4.24
N GLN A 78 -17.97 9.98 3.83
CA GLN A 78 -18.11 8.76 3.03
C GLN A 78 -18.71 8.96 1.62
N ALA A 79 -18.97 10.19 1.17
CA ALA A 79 -19.53 10.44 -0.17
C ALA A 79 -18.69 9.81 -1.28
N CYS A 80 -17.36 9.84 -1.16
CA CYS A 80 -16.44 9.20 -2.11
C CYS A 80 -16.52 7.67 -2.11
N THR A 81 -16.81 7.04 -0.97
CA THR A 81 -17.02 5.59 -0.86
C THR A 81 -18.32 5.19 -1.55
N VAL A 82 -19.41 5.92 -1.26
CA VAL A 82 -20.73 5.66 -1.85
C VAL A 82 -20.71 5.89 -3.36
N SER A 83 -20.17 7.03 -3.83
CA SER A 83 -20.11 7.32 -5.27
C SER A 83 -19.24 6.32 -6.04
N CYS A 84 -18.14 5.86 -5.42
CA CYS A 84 -17.31 4.80 -6.01
C CYS A 84 -18.07 3.48 -6.11
N SER A 85 -18.88 3.13 -5.10
CA SER A 85 -19.69 1.92 -5.11
C SER A 85 -20.80 1.97 -6.17
N VAL A 86 -21.43 3.13 -6.34
CA VAL A 86 -22.45 3.32 -7.39
C VAL A 86 -21.84 3.27 -8.80
N GLU A 87 -20.66 3.87 -8.98
CA GLU A 87 -20.00 3.96 -10.30
C GLU A 87 -19.38 2.63 -10.73
N ASN A 88 -18.75 1.91 -9.79
CA ASN A 88 -17.88 0.77 -10.11
C ASN A 88 -18.45 -0.58 -9.67
N LEU A 89 -19.60 -0.59 -8.99
CA LEU A 89 -20.36 -1.77 -8.58
C LEU A 89 -19.52 -2.89 -7.93
N PRO A 90 -18.66 -2.59 -6.95
CA PRO A 90 -18.04 -3.67 -6.18
C PRO A 90 -19.13 -4.43 -5.42
N PRO A 91 -18.92 -5.72 -5.08
CA PRO A 91 -19.88 -6.50 -4.31
C PRO A 91 -20.20 -5.86 -2.96
N ILE A 92 -21.38 -6.16 -2.43
CA ILE A 92 -21.82 -5.67 -1.12
C ILE A 92 -20.78 -6.06 -0.04
N GLY A 93 -20.37 -5.08 0.77
CA GLY A 93 -19.36 -5.25 1.82
C GLY A 93 -17.92 -5.14 1.35
N GLN A 94 -17.67 -4.94 0.04
CA GLN A 94 -16.33 -4.68 -0.50
C GLN A 94 -16.26 -3.27 -1.12
N PHE A 95 -15.13 -2.59 -0.92
CA PHE A 95 -14.98 -1.20 -1.32
C PHE A 95 -13.65 -0.96 -2.03
N ARG A 96 -13.67 -0.21 -3.14
CA ARG A 96 -12.46 0.22 -3.85
C ARG A 96 -11.77 1.44 -3.22
N THR A 97 -12.52 2.20 -2.41
CA THR A 97 -12.00 3.29 -1.58
C THR A 97 -12.76 3.33 -0.27
N THR A 98 -12.07 3.63 0.81
CA THR A 98 -12.61 3.74 2.16
C THR A 98 -12.15 5.02 2.82
N VAL A 99 -12.89 5.53 3.80
CA VAL A 99 -12.43 6.59 4.69
C VAL A 99 -12.56 6.05 6.11
N LEU A 100 -11.43 5.80 6.74
CA LEU A 100 -11.39 5.33 8.12
C LEU A 100 -11.15 6.52 9.05
N GLN A 101 -11.77 6.49 10.22
CA GLN A 101 -11.61 7.51 11.25
C GLN A 101 -10.75 6.95 12.38
N TYR A 102 -9.77 7.73 12.79
CA TYR A 102 -8.82 7.36 13.82
C TYR A 102 -8.77 8.42 14.91
N GLU A 103 -8.60 7.96 16.12
CA GLU A 103 -8.17 8.79 17.26
C GLU A 103 -6.66 8.66 17.42
N ILE A 104 -5.98 9.79 17.55
CA ILE A 104 -4.54 9.87 17.82
C ILE A 104 -4.37 10.51 19.18
N ASP A 105 -3.90 9.75 20.17
CA ASP A 105 -3.58 10.27 21.48
C ASP A 105 -2.37 11.21 21.40
N LYS A 106 -2.49 12.39 22.00
CA LYS A 106 -1.39 13.35 22.02
C LYS A 106 -0.46 13.08 23.18
N PRO A 107 0.87 13.21 23.00
CA PRO A 107 1.85 12.97 24.07
C PRO A 107 1.70 13.88 25.28
N ASP A 108 1.09 15.05 25.10
CA ASP A 108 0.85 16.05 26.17
C ASP A 108 -0.41 15.76 27.01
N GLY A 109 -1.11 14.66 26.74
CA GLY A 109 -2.34 14.28 27.43
C GLY A 109 -3.55 15.16 27.10
N SER A 110 -3.46 16.03 26.10
CA SER A 110 -4.60 16.81 25.63
C SER A 110 -5.60 15.91 24.88
N MET A 111 -6.78 16.45 24.53
CA MET A 111 -7.80 15.68 23.82
C MET A 111 -7.22 15.02 22.55
N PRO A 112 -7.56 13.75 22.28
CA PRO A 112 -7.15 13.05 21.06
C PRO A 112 -7.52 13.83 19.80
N ALA A 113 -6.67 13.75 18.79
CA ALA A 113 -7.00 14.30 17.48
C ALA A 113 -7.80 13.28 16.67
N MET A 114 -8.94 13.70 16.13
CA MET A 114 -9.71 12.90 15.16
C MET A 114 -9.17 13.09 13.76
N VAL A 115 -8.81 12.02 13.08
CA VAL A 115 -8.29 12.05 11.71
C VAL A 115 -9.10 11.13 10.81
N SER A 116 -9.63 11.67 9.72
CA SER A 116 -10.27 10.88 8.66
C SER A 116 -9.22 10.60 7.57
N LEU A 117 -8.90 9.32 7.36
CA LEU A 117 -7.91 8.88 6.38
C LEU A 117 -8.58 8.19 5.19
N PRO A 118 -8.71 8.90 4.05
CA PRO A 118 -9.15 8.29 2.80
C PRO A 118 -8.07 7.35 2.24
N ARG A 119 -8.44 6.10 1.94
CA ARG A 119 -7.56 5.07 1.40
C ARG A 119 -8.11 4.52 0.09
N LEU A 120 -7.21 4.20 -0.84
CA LEU A 120 -7.51 3.59 -2.13
C LEU A 120 -6.22 2.98 -2.70
N CYS A 121 -6.28 2.35 -3.88
CA CYS A 121 -5.08 1.90 -4.59
C CYS A 121 -4.16 3.09 -4.92
N ASN A 122 -2.88 2.96 -4.61
CA ASN A 122 -1.90 4.03 -4.82
C ASN A 122 -1.40 4.14 -6.27
N HIS A 123 -1.79 3.25 -7.18
CA HIS A 123 -1.33 3.23 -8.57
C HIS A 123 0.18 3.49 -8.68
N CYS A 124 0.95 2.73 -7.89
CA CYS A 124 2.39 2.88 -7.74
C CYS A 124 3.12 2.93 -9.08
N GLU A 125 4.24 3.67 -9.14
CA GLU A 125 5.14 3.64 -10.31
C GLU A 125 5.82 2.28 -10.43
N GLU A 126 6.27 1.74 -9.28
CA GLU A 126 6.86 0.41 -9.14
C GLU A 126 5.86 -0.52 -8.41
N PRO A 127 4.79 -0.98 -9.10
CA PRO A 127 3.72 -1.73 -8.47
C PRO A 127 4.10 -3.19 -8.20
N PRO A 128 4.33 -3.62 -6.95
CA PRO A 128 4.73 -5.00 -6.63
C PRO A 128 3.66 -6.03 -7.02
N CYS A 129 2.42 -5.59 -7.16
CA CYS A 129 1.29 -6.44 -7.55
C CYS A 129 1.28 -6.83 -9.04
N VAL A 130 2.09 -6.20 -9.88
CA VAL A 130 2.14 -6.49 -11.33
C VAL A 130 3.04 -7.69 -11.61
N PRO A 131 4.33 -7.71 -11.20
CA PRO A 131 5.22 -8.83 -11.51
C PRO A 131 4.84 -10.14 -10.82
N VAL A 132 4.10 -10.11 -9.71
CA VAL A 132 3.66 -11.33 -9.00
C VAL A 132 2.46 -12.01 -9.66
N CYS A 133 1.85 -11.40 -10.69
CA CYS A 133 0.69 -11.98 -11.35
C CYS A 133 1.10 -13.07 -12.34
N PRO A 134 0.84 -14.37 -12.07
CA PRO A 134 1.32 -15.48 -12.89
C PRO A 134 0.72 -15.49 -14.30
N VAL A 135 -0.47 -14.92 -14.45
CA VAL A 135 -1.21 -14.84 -15.73
C VAL A 135 -1.15 -13.45 -16.37
N GLN A 136 -0.38 -12.51 -15.77
CA GLN A 136 -0.27 -11.12 -16.23
C GLN A 136 -1.63 -10.41 -16.39
N ALA A 137 -2.60 -10.78 -15.58
CA ALA A 137 -3.90 -10.11 -15.51
C ALA A 137 -3.77 -8.72 -14.85
N THR A 138 -2.90 -8.57 -13.84
CA THR A 138 -2.58 -7.24 -13.30
C THR A 138 -1.50 -6.61 -14.18
N PHE A 139 -1.77 -5.39 -14.65
CA PHE A 139 -0.87 -4.66 -15.53
C PHE A 139 -0.89 -3.16 -15.24
N GLN A 140 0.11 -2.44 -15.73
CA GLN A 140 0.18 -0.99 -15.67
C GLN A 140 0.04 -0.42 -17.08
N ARG A 141 -0.74 0.66 -17.23
CA ARG A 141 -0.85 1.45 -18.45
C ARG A 141 0.33 2.44 -18.58
N THR A 142 0.57 2.94 -19.78
CA THR A 142 1.63 3.95 -20.03
C THR A 142 1.38 5.26 -19.28
N ASP A 143 0.12 5.60 -18.99
CA ASP A 143 -0.26 6.74 -18.14
C ASP A 143 -0.15 6.48 -16.63
N GLY A 144 0.33 5.28 -16.26
CA GLY A 144 0.60 4.87 -14.90
C GLY A 144 -0.57 4.28 -14.14
N ILE A 145 -1.75 4.19 -14.73
CA ILE A 145 -2.88 3.54 -14.10
C ILE A 145 -2.64 2.03 -14.06
N VAL A 146 -2.75 1.44 -12.87
CA VAL A 146 -2.64 -0.01 -12.69
C VAL A 146 -4.04 -0.61 -12.74
N LEU A 147 -4.24 -1.63 -13.55
CA LEU A 147 -5.53 -2.29 -13.78
C LEU A 147 -5.45 -3.80 -13.58
N VAL A 148 -6.61 -4.45 -13.61
CA VAL A 148 -6.78 -5.90 -13.62
C VAL A 148 -7.65 -6.27 -14.81
N ASP A 149 -7.18 -7.19 -15.62
CA ASP A 149 -7.91 -7.83 -16.70
C ASP A 149 -8.70 -8.99 -16.09
N ASN A 150 -10.00 -8.80 -15.89
CA ASN A 150 -10.85 -9.77 -15.20
C ASN A 150 -11.05 -11.07 -15.99
N GLU A 151 -10.94 -11.02 -17.32
CA GLU A 151 -11.07 -12.20 -18.17
C GLU A 151 -9.87 -13.15 -18.02
N ARG A 152 -8.68 -12.58 -17.73
CA ARG A 152 -7.44 -13.33 -17.50
C ARG A 152 -7.21 -13.69 -16.05
N CYS A 153 -7.87 -13.00 -15.12
CA CYS A 153 -7.62 -13.16 -13.68
C CYS A 153 -8.14 -14.52 -13.19
N VAL A 154 -7.28 -15.28 -12.55
CA VAL A 154 -7.61 -16.60 -11.97
C VAL A 154 -7.88 -16.55 -10.46
N GLY A 155 -7.96 -15.36 -9.86
CA GLY A 155 -8.30 -15.19 -8.44
C GLY A 155 -7.27 -15.69 -7.43
N CYS A 156 -6.00 -15.92 -7.83
CA CYS A 156 -4.99 -16.55 -6.97
C CYS A 156 -4.58 -15.73 -5.72
N GLY A 157 -4.93 -14.45 -5.65
CA GLY A 157 -4.68 -13.58 -4.48
C GLY A 157 -3.25 -13.09 -4.30
N TYR A 158 -2.26 -13.47 -5.11
CA TYR A 158 -0.87 -13.01 -4.95
C TYR A 158 -0.73 -11.49 -4.99
N CYS A 159 -1.47 -10.82 -5.87
CA CYS A 159 -1.46 -9.36 -5.96
C CYS A 159 -2.11 -8.68 -4.75
N VAL A 160 -3.00 -9.37 -4.03
CA VAL A 160 -3.58 -8.90 -2.75
C VAL A 160 -2.50 -8.94 -1.68
N GLN A 161 -1.80 -10.06 -1.55
CA GLN A 161 -0.71 -10.24 -0.57
C GLN A 161 0.49 -9.31 -0.83
N ALA A 162 0.81 -9.07 -2.11
CA ALA A 162 1.91 -8.19 -2.49
C ALA A 162 1.63 -6.70 -2.27
N CYS A 163 0.37 -6.30 -2.06
CA CYS A 163 0.00 -4.90 -1.89
C CYS A 163 0.28 -4.43 -0.45
N PRO A 164 1.23 -3.51 -0.21
CA PRO A 164 1.52 -3.05 1.15
C PRO A 164 0.44 -2.12 1.70
N TYR A 165 -0.55 -1.73 0.90
CA TYR A 165 -1.59 -0.74 1.23
C TYR A 165 -2.96 -1.36 1.53
N ASP A 166 -3.11 -2.68 1.47
CA ASP A 166 -4.39 -3.39 1.60
C ASP A 166 -5.48 -2.83 0.66
N ALA A 167 -5.07 -2.39 -0.54
CA ALA A 167 -5.94 -1.71 -1.48
C ALA A 167 -6.52 -2.65 -2.55
N ARG A 168 -6.40 -3.96 -2.34
CA ARG A 168 -6.90 -5.01 -3.23
C ARG A 168 -7.68 -6.05 -2.45
N PHE A 169 -8.66 -6.63 -3.10
CA PHE A 169 -9.45 -7.73 -2.56
C PHE A 169 -9.80 -8.71 -3.69
N ILE A 170 -10.23 -9.91 -3.34
CA ILE A 170 -10.87 -10.81 -4.28
C ILE A 170 -12.37 -10.53 -4.24
N ASN A 171 -12.91 -10.12 -5.36
CA ASN A 171 -14.33 -9.92 -5.56
C ASN A 171 -15.04 -11.27 -5.39
N HIS A 172 -15.94 -11.37 -4.41
CA HIS A 172 -16.54 -12.65 -4.05
C HIS A 172 -17.61 -13.11 -5.05
N GLU A 173 -18.08 -12.24 -5.94
CA GLU A 173 -19.03 -12.59 -7.01
C GLU A 173 -18.29 -13.08 -8.26
N THR A 174 -17.27 -12.33 -8.71
CA THR A 174 -16.51 -12.66 -9.93
C THR A 174 -15.33 -13.57 -9.71
N GLN A 175 -14.91 -13.78 -8.45
CA GLN A 175 -13.73 -14.55 -8.04
C GLN A 175 -12.42 -14.00 -8.63
N THR A 176 -12.41 -12.72 -9.05
CA THR A 176 -11.24 -12.02 -9.61
C THR A 176 -10.73 -10.96 -8.65
N ALA A 177 -9.47 -10.53 -8.82
CA ALA A 177 -8.92 -9.43 -8.04
C ALA A 177 -9.58 -8.12 -8.45
N ASP A 178 -9.96 -7.30 -7.45
CA ASP A 178 -10.56 -5.99 -7.65
C ASP A 178 -9.84 -4.90 -6.83
N LYS A 179 -9.95 -3.64 -7.27
CA LYS A 179 -9.34 -2.47 -6.64
C LYS A 179 -9.78 -1.19 -7.33
N CYS A 180 -9.41 -0.03 -6.76
CA CYS A 180 -9.58 1.27 -7.43
C CYS A 180 -8.85 1.29 -8.78
N THR A 181 -9.51 1.81 -9.82
CA THR A 181 -9.00 1.95 -11.19
C THR A 181 -8.72 3.41 -11.57
N PHE A 182 -8.80 4.36 -10.63
CA PHE A 182 -8.89 5.81 -10.89
C PHE A 182 -10.08 6.18 -11.77
N CYS A 183 -11.07 5.27 -11.93
CA CYS A 183 -12.16 5.39 -12.88
C CYS A 183 -11.62 5.68 -14.30
N GLU A 184 -10.71 4.84 -14.80
CA GLU A 184 -10.07 5.00 -16.12
C GLU A 184 -11.08 5.21 -17.23
N HIS A 185 -12.23 4.53 -17.18
CA HIS A 185 -13.31 4.68 -18.14
C HIS A 185 -13.89 6.11 -18.17
N ARG A 186 -13.87 6.83 -17.02
CA ARG A 186 -14.26 8.25 -16.96
C ARG A 186 -13.13 9.16 -17.43
N LEU A 187 -11.89 8.90 -16.98
CA LEU A 187 -10.73 9.67 -17.37
C LEU A 187 -10.49 9.62 -18.88
N ASP A 188 -10.65 8.45 -19.50
CA ASP A 188 -10.47 8.24 -20.94
C ASP A 188 -11.43 9.10 -21.80
N VAL A 189 -12.56 9.55 -21.24
CA VAL A 189 -13.50 10.48 -21.87
C VAL A 189 -13.47 11.90 -21.28
N GLY A 190 -12.46 12.21 -20.47
CA GLY A 190 -12.24 13.55 -19.91
C GLY A 190 -13.10 13.90 -18.70
N LEU A 191 -13.75 12.91 -18.06
CA LEU A 191 -14.53 13.10 -16.85
C LEU A 191 -13.69 12.85 -15.59
N LEU A 192 -14.06 13.48 -14.49
CA LEU A 192 -13.43 13.22 -13.18
C LEU A 192 -13.86 11.87 -12.62
N PRO A 193 -12.98 11.17 -11.86
CA PRO A 193 -13.39 10.01 -11.07
C PRO A 193 -14.54 10.34 -10.14
N ALA A 194 -15.49 9.43 -9.98
CA ALA A 194 -16.69 9.62 -9.18
C ALA A 194 -16.39 10.10 -7.74
N CYS A 195 -15.34 9.56 -7.12
CA CYS A 195 -14.93 9.94 -5.77
C CYS A 195 -14.27 11.33 -5.67
N VAL A 196 -13.81 11.89 -6.77
CA VAL A 196 -13.30 13.27 -6.85
C VAL A 196 -14.45 14.24 -7.03
N GLU A 197 -15.34 13.93 -7.99
CA GLU A 197 -16.49 14.74 -8.32
C GLU A 197 -17.47 14.90 -7.14
N SER A 198 -17.69 13.82 -6.38
CA SER A 198 -18.58 13.81 -5.22
C SER A 198 -17.95 14.32 -3.92
N CYS A 199 -16.68 14.73 -3.92
CA CYS A 199 -15.98 15.14 -2.71
C CYS A 199 -16.48 16.51 -2.21
N VAL A 200 -17.35 16.52 -1.22
CA VAL A 200 -18.00 17.74 -0.68
C VAL A 200 -16.97 18.75 -0.17
N GLY A 201 -15.93 18.30 0.53
CA GLY A 201 -14.88 19.19 1.06
C GLY A 201 -13.80 19.57 0.03
N GLY A 202 -13.85 19.04 -1.22
CA GLY A 202 -12.79 19.24 -2.21
C GLY A 202 -11.43 18.70 -1.75
N ALA A 203 -11.46 17.66 -0.90
CA ALA A 203 -10.26 17.03 -0.35
C ALA A 203 -9.50 16.21 -1.41
N ARG A 204 -10.19 15.66 -2.41
CA ARG A 204 -9.60 14.83 -3.46
C ARG A 204 -9.42 15.62 -4.75
N VAL A 205 -8.25 15.49 -5.34
CA VAL A 205 -7.91 16.06 -6.64
C VAL A 205 -7.17 15.03 -7.44
N ILE A 206 -7.54 14.84 -8.70
CA ILE A 206 -6.81 14.05 -9.68
C ILE A 206 -6.23 14.96 -10.74
N GLY A 207 -5.11 14.58 -11.32
CA GLY A 207 -4.51 15.34 -12.41
C GLY A 207 -3.35 14.62 -13.06
N ASP A 208 -2.88 15.25 -14.12
CA ASP A 208 -1.70 14.83 -14.86
C ASP A 208 -0.45 15.38 -14.17
N LEU A 209 0.41 14.48 -13.70
CA LEU A 209 1.67 14.84 -13.05
C LEU A 209 2.70 15.40 -14.04
N ASN A 210 2.54 15.12 -15.33
CA ASN A 210 3.42 15.66 -16.40
C ASN A 210 3.05 17.09 -16.78
N ASP A 211 1.84 17.56 -16.47
CA ASP A 211 1.41 18.93 -16.75
C ASP A 211 1.63 19.85 -15.54
N PRO A 212 2.64 20.75 -15.58
CA PRO A 212 2.89 21.70 -14.48
C PRO A 212 1.69 22.61 -14.18
N GLY A 213 0.82 22.85 -15.16
CA GLY A 213 -0.39 23.65 -15.03
C GLY A 213 -1.59 22.89 -14.42
N SER A 214 -1.47 21.59 -14.21
CA SER A 214 -2.54 20.77 -13.62
C SER A 214 -2.85 21.19 -12.18
N GLU A 215 -4.11 21.01 -11.77
CA GLU A 215 -4.56 21.37 -10.42
C GLU A 215 -3.78 20.59 -9.35
N ILE A 216 -3.45 19.31 -9.58
CA ILE A 216 -2.67 18.52 -8.64
C ILE A 216 -1.28 19.12 -8.41
N ASN A 217 -0.57 19.50 -9.48
CA ASN A 217 0.77 20.06 -9.38
C ASN A 217 0.76 21.45 -8.73
N ARG A 218 -0.23 22.30 -9.05
CA ARG A 218 -0.40 23.60 -8.39
C ARG A 218 -0.62 23.45 -6.88
N ARG A 219 -1.47 22.51 -6.45
CA ARG A 219 -1.71 22.26 -5.02
C ARG A 219 -0.51 21.66 -4.31
N MET A 220 0.19 20.72 -4.93
CA MET A 220 1.42 20.15 -4.35
C MET A 220 2.50 21.23 -4.20
N ALA A 221 2.69 22.07 -5.20
CA ALA A 221 3.66 23.17 -5.15
C ALA A 221 3.36 24.19 -4.04
N ALA A 222 2.07 24.44 -3.74
CA ALA A 222 1.66 25.30 -2.65
C ALA A 222 1.90 24.72 -1.25
N HIS A 223 2.23 23.41 -1.15
CA HIS A 223 2.35 22.68 0.12
C HIS A 223 3.57 21.75 0.13
N THR A 224 4.71 22.15 -0.43
CA THR A 224 5.89 21.32 -0.64
C THR A 224 6.39 20.59 0.61
N GLU A 225 6.35 21.25 1.78
CA GLU A 225 6.78 20.64 3.05
C GLU A 225 5.74 19.68 3.66
N GLY A 226 4.50 19.74 3.19
CA GLY A 226 3.38 18.98 3.75
C GLY A 226 2.88 17.84 2.87
N VAL A 227 3.49 17.61 1.69
CA VAL A 227 3.09 16.52 0.80
C VAL A 227 3.82 15.24 1.20
N LYS A 228 3.07 14.22 1.58
CA LYS A 228 3.57 12.92 2.03
C LYS A 228 2.92 11.79 1.24
N VAL A 229 3.49 10.61 1.31
CA VAL A 229 2.92 9.36 0.79
C VAL A 229 2.83 8.33 1.91
N LEU A 230 1.98 7.33 1.75
CA LEU A 230 1.90 6.20 2.67
C LEU A 230 3.05 5.24 2.40
N LYS A 231 3.67 4.72 3.47
CA LYS A 231 4.70 3.65 3.45
C LYS A 231 5.81 3.88 2.43
N PRO A 232 6.54 5.01 2.47
CA PRO A 232 7.62 5.32 1.53
C PRO A 232 8.74 4.26 1.57
N ASP A 233 8.93 3.60 2.70
CA ASP A 233 9.95 2.56 2.91
C ASP A 233 9.74 1.32 2.02
N MET A 234 8.51 1.13 1.53
CA MET A 234 8.18 0.03 0.62
C MET A 234 8.69 0.24 -0.81
N LYS A 235 9.25 1.42 -1.12
CA LYS A 235 9.87 1.77 -2.42
C LYS A 235 8.98 1.49 -3.63
N THR A 236 7.67 1.64 -3.48
CA THR A 236 6.69 1.38 -4.55
C THR A 236 6.38 2.63 -5.36
N GLU A 237 6.90 3.79 -4.95
CA GLU A 237 6.64 5.09 -5.58
C GLU A 237 5.13 5.37 -5.77
N PRO A 238 4.38 5.59 -4.66
CA PRO A 238 2.95 5.83 -4.71
C PRO A 238 2.60 7.09 -5.51
N ARG A 239 1.51 7.04 -6.27
CA ARG A 239 0.94 8.20 -6.98
C ARG A 239 -0.31 8.76 -6.29
N VAL A 240 -0.58 8.35 -5.07
CA VAL A 240 -1.52 9.02 -4.17
C VAL A 240 -0.74 9.78 -3.13
N PHE A 241 -0.90 11.09 -3.16
CA PHE A 241 -0.20 12.04 -2.30
C PHE A 241 -1.16 12.58 -1.25
N TYR A 242 -0.63 12.93 -0.09
CA TYR A 242 -1.42 13.43 1.02
C TYR A 242 -0.87 14.75 1.53
N ILE A 243 -1.76 15.71 1.80
CA ILE A 243 -1.47 16.95 2.54
C ILE A 243 -2.07 16.80 3.94
N GLY A 244 -1.29 17.16 4.96
CA GLY A 244 -1.72 17.08 6.36
C GLY A 244 -1.75 15.65 6.92
N LEU A 245 -1.05 14.70 6.29
CA LEU A 245 -0.93 13.34 6.81
C LEU A 245 -0.09 13.35 8.09
N PRO A 246 -0.63 12.91 9.24
CA PRO A 246 0.14 12.69 10.45
C PRO A 246 1.27 11.68 10.24
N ASP A 247 2.41 11.89 10.93
CA ASP A 247 3.59 11.02 10.77
C ASP A 247 3.33 9.58 11.18
N GLU A 248 2.41 9.36 12.11
CA GLU A 248 1.96 8.05 12.56
C GLU A 248 1.43 7.17 11.42
N PHE A 249 0.89 7.78 10.37
CA PHE A 249 0.37 7.05 9.21
C PHE A 249 1.38 6.91 8.06
N VAL A 250 2.50 7.63 8.07
CA VAL A 250 3.49 7.58 6.98
C VAL A 250 4.15 6.21 6.92
N HIS A 251 4.63 5.71 8.07
CA HIS A 251 5.34 4.42 8.16
C HIS A 251 4.46 3.26 8.66
N GLY A 252 3.16 3.46 8.80
CA GLY A 252 2.22 2.55 9.43
C GLY A 252 1.85 3.03 10.83
N VAL A 253 0.93 2.33 11.51
CA VAL A 253 0.44 2.69 12.85
C VAL A 253 1.49 2.34 13.93
N ALA A 254 2.76 2.64 13.71
CA ALA A 254 3.86 2.38 14.63
C ALA A 254 4.55 3.70 14.98
N GLY A 255 3.96 4.45 15.90
CA GLY A 255 4.52 5.71 16.41
C GLY A 255 4.55 5.72 17.94
N GLN A 256 5.05 6.82 18.52
CA GLN A 256 4.98 7.08 19.96
C GLN A 256 3.56 7.45 20.44
N ALA A 257 2.66 7.79 19.52
CA ALA A 257 1.26 8.07 19.80
C ALA A 257 0.42 6.79 19.67
N SER A 258 -0.51 6.58 20.59
CA SER A 258 -1.52 5.54 20.45
C SER A 258 -2.53 5.96 19.39
N VAL A 259 -2.72 5.11 18.39
CA VAL A 259 -3.68 5.33 17.30
C VAL A 259 -4.75 4.25 17.38
N ARG A 260 -6.00 4.66 17.48
CA ARG A 260 -7.16 3.76 17.57
C ARG A 260 -8.09 3.98 16.40
N LEU A 261 -8.62 2.89 15.84
CA LEU A 261 -9.73 2.96 14.89
C LEU A 261 -11.03 3.22 15.67
N VAL A 262 -11.82 4.20 15.24
CA VAL A 262 -13.07 4.58 15.95
C VAL A 262 -14.09 3.45 15.99
N SER A 263 -14.06 2.53 15.04
CA SER A 263 -14.95 1.35 15.02
C SER A 263 -14.62 0.28 16.06
N ASP A 264 -13.52 0.43 16.80
CA ASP A 264 -13.08 -0.55 17.81
C ASP A 264 -13.70 -0.29 19.21
N HIS A 265 -14.68 0.61 19.30
CA HIS A 265 -15.42 0.96 20.52
C HIS A 265 -16.78 0.25 20.60
#